data_77fb013965fb8e2bba96e19bacbd1e64
#
_entry.id   77fb013965fb8e2bba96e19bacbd1e64
#
_cell.length_a   1.000
_cell.length_b   1.000
_cell.length_c   1.000
_cell.angle_alpha   90.00
_cell.angle_beta   90.00
_cell.angle_gamma   90.00
#
_symmetry.space_group_name_H-M   'P 1'
#
loop_
_entity.id
_entity.type
_entity.pdbx_description
1 polymer ?
#
loop_
_entity_poly.entity_id
_entity_poly.type
_entity_poly.pdbx_seq_one_letter_code
_entity_poly.pdbx_strand_id
1 'polypeptide(L)'
;MRLIALDIDGTLLDSRWQVSEANQAAIAEATRRGIEVALVTGRRYYFALPVARKIGSPLTMIVNNGALIRTQDGQTRLRHLLPKSTAERVLQSTLRWRDGAAVVFDRPRENQVMLETFNWEDPNRYGYYTRNKEFLGQAKPLESCLVEDPIQVMITGTVAPIREAEAVLRAADFAEEFALAVTVYESKDFAMIDVIHPVCSKGASLAEWAAVRGFAREEVMAIGDNHNDLEMLTFAGIPVVMGNSVPELKTFGWHETSTNDDNGVAVAIEQFALRETTPCA
;
A
#
# COMPACT_ATOMS: atom_id res chain seq x y z
N MET A 1 22.98 6.65 -0.84
CA MET A 1 21.69 5.94 -1.02
C MET A 1 21.80 4.54 -0.40
N ARG A 2 20.86 4.15 0.47
CA ARG A 2 20.82 2.83 1.10
C ARG A 2 19.47 2.13 0.98
N LEU A 3 18.39 2.89 0.76
CA LEU A 3 17.03 2.37 0.64
C LEU A 3 16.28 3.08 -0.48
N ILE A 4 15.61 2.30 -1.33
CA ILE A 4 14.68 2.76 -2.34
C ILE A 4 13.30 2.20 -2.00
N ALA A 5 12.33 3.06 -1.79
CA ALA A 5 10.93 2.72 -1.53
C ALA A 5 10.10 2.98 -2.79
N LEU A 6 9.39 1.96 -3.26
CA LEU A 6 8.63 1.98 -4.51
C LEU A 6 7.16 1.67 -4.24
N ASP A 7 6.25 2.56 -4.62
CA ASP A 7 4.86 2.15 -4.77
C ASP A 7 4.69 1.19 -5.95
N ILE A 8 3.59 0.46 -5.98
CA ILE A 8 3.30 -0.54 -7.02
C ILE A 8 2.37 0.02 -8.09
N ASP A 9 1.20 0.50 -7.71
CA ASP A 9 0.08 0.81 -8.61
C ASP A 9 0.16 2.23 -9.15
N GLY A 10 0.43 2.39 -10.45
CA GLY A 10 0.68 3.71 -11.05
C GLY A 10 2.13 4.17 -10.95
N THR A 11 2.98 3.41 -10.26
CA THR A 11 4.41 3.69 -10.11
C THR A 11 5.26 2.60 -10.77
N LEU A 12 5.35 1.41 -10.17
CA LEU A 12 6.17 0.32 -10.68
C LEU A 12 5.52 -0.42 -11.86
N LEU A 13 4.19 -0.59 -11.79
CA LEU A 13 3.41 -1.25 -12.83
C LEU A 13 2.97 -0.27 -13.92
N ASP A 14 3.15 -0.67 -15.18
CA ASP A 14 2.61 0.04 -16.35
C ASP A 14 1.08 -0.07 -16.45
N SER A 15 0.46 0.61 -17.42
CA SER A 15 -0.99 0.56 -17.67
C SER A 15 -1.51 -0.83 -18.03
N ARG A 16 -0.64 -1.78 -18.39
CA ARG A 16 -0.92 -3.19 -18.66
C ARG A 16 -0.66 -4.09 -17.47
N TRP A 17 -0.43 -3.51 -16.29
CA TRP A 17 -0.13 -4.23 -15.04
C TRP A 17 1.14 -5.10 -15.11
N GLN A 18 2.15 -4.62 -15.84
CA GLN A 18 3.42 -5.30 -16.00
C GLN A 18 4.56 -4.48 -15.39
N VAL A 19 5.57 -5.17 -14.83
CA VAL A 19 6.86 -4.55 -14.51
C VAL A 19 7.72 -4.61 -15.77
N SER A 20 8.16 -3.47 -16.27
CA SER A 20 8.99 -3.40 -17.48
C SER A 20 10.37 -4.02 -17.25
N GLU A 21 11.03 -4.48 -18.32
CA GLU A 21 12.39 -5.00 -18.26
C GLU A 21 13.39 -3.93 -17.77
N ALA A 22 13.18 -2.67 -18.15
CA ALA A 22 14.02 -1.55 -17.69
C ALA A 22 13.91 -1.35 -16.17
N ASN A 23 12.70 -1.36 -15.61
CA ASN A 23 12.49 -1.25 -14.18
C ASN A 23 13.11 -2.44 -13.44
N GLN A 24 12.97 -3.68 -13.95
CA GLN A 24 13.60 -4.87 -13.37
C GLN A 24 15.13 -4.74 -13.38
N ALA A 25 15.72 -4.32 -14.50
CA ALA A 25 17.18 -4.15 -14.62
C ALA A 25 17.73 -3.09 -13.67
N ALA A 26 17.08 -1.94 -13.56
CA ALA A 26 17.48 -0.87 -12.65
C ALA A 26 17.41 -1.30 -11.18
N ILE A 27 16.34 -2.00 -10.78
CA ILE A 27 16.20 -2.55 -9.42
C ILE A 27 17.29 -3.60 -9.14
N ALA A 28 17.56 -4.49 -10.09
CA ALA A 28 18.60 -5.50 -9.94
C ALA A 28 19.99 -4.86 -9.77
N GLU A 29 20.29 -3.82 -10.55
CA GLU A 29 21.56 -3.10 -10.42
C GLU A 29 21.66 -2.37 -9.08
N ALA A 30 20.60 -1.70 -8.61
CA ALA A 30 20.57 -1.08 -7.29
C ALA A 30 20.83 -2.11 -6.18
N THR A 31 20.16 -3.26 -6.24
CA THR A 31 20.35 -4.36 -5.29
C THR A 31 21.76 -4.92 -5.33
N ARG A 32 22.35 -5.07 -6.54
CA ARG A 32 23.74 -5.53 -6.72
C ARG A 32 24.74 -4.56 -6.10
N ARG A 33 24.45 -3.26 -6.07
CA ARG A 33 25.26 -2.24 -5.37
C ARG A 33 25.02 -2.18 -3.86
N GLY A 34 24.20 -3.07 -3.31
CA GLY A 34 23.91 -3.15 -1.88
C GLY A 34 22.86 -2.15 -1.41
N ILE A 35 22.10 -1.55 -2.33
CA ILE A 35 20.97 -0.69 -1.98
C ILE A 35 19.76 -1.61 -1.71
N GLU A 36 19.14 -1.47 -0.55
CA GLU A 36 17.91 -2.19 -0.24
C GLU A 36 16.74 -1.59 -1.04
N VAL A 37 15.87 -2.44 -1.57
CA VAL A 37 14.65 -2.00 -2.27
C VAL A 37 13.44 -2.52 -1.54
N ALA A 38 12.49 -1.64 -1.22
CA ALA A 38 11.24 -1.95 -0.57
C ALA A 38 10.05 -1.60 -1.48
N LEU A 39 9.11 -2.54 -1.64
CA LEU A 39 7.80 -2.25 -2.20
C LEU A 39 6.90 -1.74 -1.07
N VAL A 40 6.28 -0.57 -1.25
CA VAL A 40 5.44 0.10 -0.26
C VAL A 40 4.03 0.28 -0.84
N THR A 41 3.06 -0.51 -0.39
CA THR A 41 1.78 -0.61 -1.09
C THR A 41 0.59 -0.84 -0.16
N GLY A 42 -0.61 -0.42 -0.59
CA GLY A 42 -1.87 -0.80 0.04
C GLY A 42 -2.27 -2.27 -0.23
N ARG A 43 -1.63 -2.92 -1.20
CA ARG A 43 -1.92 -4.32 -1.50
C ARG A 43 -1.64 -5.23 -0.31
N ARG A 44 -2.44 -6.30 -0.17
CA ARG A 44 -2.14 -7.40 0.76
C ARG A 44 -0.89 -8.17 0.29
N TYR A 45 -0.17 -8.77 1.22
CA TYR A 45 1.07 -9.50 0.93
C TYR A 45 0.96 -10.47 -0.25
N TYR A 46 -0.05 -11.33 -0.27
CA TYR A 46 -0.23 -12.33 -1.33
C TYR A 46 -0.57 -11.74 -2.70
N PHE A 47 -0.99 -10.46 -2.77
CA PHE A 47 -1.22 -9.72 -4.01
C PHE A 47 -0.02 -8.88 -4.46
N ALA A 48 0.84 -8.50 -3.54
CA ALA A 48 2.12 -7.85 -3.85
C ALA A 48 3.22 -8.87 -4.20
N LEU A 49 3.17 -10.07 -3.61
CA LEU A 49 4.19 -11.12 -3.79
C LEU A 49 4.44 -11.55 -5.25
N PRO A 50 3.42 -11.73 -6.12
CA PRO A 50 3.65 -12.03 -7.53
C PRO A 50 4.44 -10.93 -8.25
N VAL A 51 4.19 -9.65 -7.93
CA VAL A 51 4.95 -8.50 -8.47
C VAL A 51 6.40 -8.56 -8.00
N ALA A 52 6.61 -8.75 -6.70
CA ALA A 52 7.95 -8.88 -6.12
C ALA A 52 8.75 -10.04 -6.73
N ARG A 53 8.11 -11.20 -6.94
CA ARG A 53 8.75 -12.36 -7.57
C ARG A 53 9.14 -12.12 -9.03
N LYS A 54 8.32 -11.34 -9.77
CA LYS A 54 8.62 -11.02 -11.17
C LYS A 54 9.84 -10.11 -11.30
N ILE A 55 10.13 -9.28 -10.29
CA ILE A 55 11.33 -8.42 -10.29
C ILE A 55 12.61 -9.26 -10.20
N GLY A 56 12.57 -10.40 -9.51
CA GLY A 56 13.70 -11.34 -9.45
C GLY A 56 14.85 -10.89 -8.53
N SER A 57 14.70 -9.80 -7.79
CA SER A 57 15.67 -9.31 -6.80
C SER A 57 15.14 -9.48 -5.37
N PRO A 58 16.00 -9.61 -4.36
CA PRO A 58 15.58 -9.57 -2.96
C PRO A 58 14.92 -8.24 -2.61
N LEU A 59 13.70 -8.28 -2.07
CA LEU A 59 12.92 -7.09 -1.72
C LEU A 59 12.35 -7.20 -0.32
N THR A 60 12.26 -6.05 0.35
CA THR A 60 11.40 -5.86 1.51
C THR A 60 9.99 -5.49 1.03
N MET A 61 8.97 -5.95 1.72
CA MET A 61 7.58 -5.70 1.36
C MET A 61 6.85 -5.04 2.52
N ILE A 62 6.55 -3.75 2.38
CA ILE A 62 5.71 -2.95 3.27
C ILE A 62 4.32 -2.96 2.65
N VAL A 63 3.41 -3.74 3.23
CA VAL A 63 2.11 -4.06 2.63
C VAL A 63 0.95 -3.67 3.54
N ASN A 64 -0.29 -3.70 3.03
CA ASN A 64 -1.48 -3.28 3.76
C ASN A 64 -1.31 -1.85 4.34
N ASN A 65 -0.88 -0.90 3.50
CA ASN A 65 -0.62 0.48 3.90
C ASN A 65 0.33 0.62 5.12
N GLY A 66 1.28 -0.33 5.26
CA GLY A 66 2.27 -0.30 6.32
C GLY A 66 1.98 -1.20 7.53
N ALA A 67 0.81 -1.84 7.60
CA ALA A 67 0.47 -2.72 8.72
C ALA A 67 1.38 -3.94 8.84
N LEU A 68 1.99 -4.39 7.74
CA LEU A 68 2.93 -5.52 7.74
C LEU A 68 4.21 -5.18 6.97
N ILE A 69 5.35 -5.55 7.55
CA ILE A 69 6.64 -5.57 6.85
C ILE A 69 7.12 -7.02 6.79
N ARG A 70 7.30 -7.52 5.56
CA ARG A 70 7.67 -8.90 5.27
C ARG A 70 8.76 -9.00 4.22
N THR A 71 9.48 -10.10 4.27
CA THR A 71 10.38 -10.52 3.18
C THR A 71 9.60 -11.32 2.13
N GLN A 72 10.19 -11.53 0.96
CA GLN A 72 9.58 -12.33 -0.12
C GLN A 72 9.37 -13.81 0.24
N ASP A 73 10.12 -14.36 1.19
CA ASP A 73 9.96 -15.70 1.74
C ASP A 73 8.91 -15.81 2.86
N GLY A 74 8.23 -14.68 3.16
CA GLY A 74 7.10 -14.62 4.09
C GLY A 74 7.47 -14.38 5.54
N GLN A 75 8.75 -14.12 5.86
CA GLN A 75 9.14 -13.77 7.23
C GLN A 75 8.59 -12.39 7.60
N THR A 76 7.78 -12.32 8.65
CA THR A 76 7.29 -11.06 9.20
C THR A 76 8.40 -10.40 10.01
N ARG A 77 8.71 -9.14 9.68
CA ARG A 77 9.69 -8.31 10.36
C ARG A 77 9.04 -7.35 11.36
N LEU A 78 7.97 -6.70 10.94
CA LEU A 78 7.15 -5.83 11.78
C LEU A 78 5.66 -6.09 11.49
N ARG A 79 4.82 -5.86 12.50
CA ARG A 79 3.39 -6.08 12.41
C ARG A 79 2.65 -5.18 13.38
N HIS A 80 1.73 -4.39 12.85
CA HIS A 80 0.82 -3.55 13.62
C HIS A 80 -0.62 -3.96 13.26
N LEU A 81 -1.30 -4.63 14.16
CA LEU A 81 -2.69 -5.08 13.96
C LEU A 81 -3.65 -4.08 14.59
N LEU A 82 -4.77 -3.86 13.93
CA LEU A 82 -5.87 -3.05 14.45
C LEU A 82 -6.50 -3.81 15.64
N PRO A 83 -6.61 -3.21 16.84
CA PRO A 83 -7.27 -3.88 17.95
C PRO A 83 -8.70 -4.31 17.57
N LYS A 84 -9.07 -5.55 17.87
CA LYS A 84 -10.40 -6.07 17.51
C LYS A 84 -11.55 -5.27 18.12
N SER A 85 -11.35 -4.69 19.31
CA SER A 85 -12.33 -3.78 19.93
C SER A 85 -12.55 -2.52 19.09
N THR A 86 -11.49 -1.94 18.53
CA THR A 86 -11.57 -0.81 17.61
C THR A 86 -12.20 -1.22 16.28
N ALA A 87 -11.81 -2.40 15.74
CA ALA A 87 -12.44 -2.95 14.53
C ALA A 87 -13.95 -3.15 14.70
N GLU A 88 -14.41 -3.64 15.85
CA GLU A 88 -15.83 -3.79 16.17
C GLU A 88 -16.55 -2.43 16.19
N ARG A 89 -15.98 -1.41 16.85
CA ARG A 89 -16.53 -0.04 16.86
C ARG A 89 -16.61 0.55 15.45
N VAL A 90 -15.61 0.34 14.62
CA VAL A 90 -15.58 0.75 13.21
C VAL A 90 -16.75 0.11 12.46
N LEU A 91 -16.91 -1.22 12.56
CA LEU A 91 -18.01 -1.95 11.89
C LEU A 91 -19.38 -1.46 12.35
N GLN A 92 -19.55 -1.17 13.64
CA GLN A 92 -20.79 -0.62 14.20
C GLN A 92 -21.08 0.81 13.70
N SER A 93 -20.06 1.66 13.64
CA SER A 93 -20.20 3.04 13.16
C SER A 93 -20.48 3.13 11.66
N THR A 94 -20.14 2.09 10.91
CA THR A 94 -20.25 2.02 9.45
C THR A 94 -21.30 1.02 8.95
N LEU A 95 -22.29 0.67 9.78
CA LEU A 95 -23.36 -0.28 9.43
C LEU A 95 -24.08 0.05 8.12
N ARG A 96 -24.25 1.34 7.79
CA ARG A 96 -24.86 1.79 6.53
C ARG A 96 -24.12 1.30 5.28
N TRP A 97 -22.82 1.05 5.39
CA TRP A 97 -21.96 0.59 4.29
C TRP A 97 -21.54 -0.89 4.44
N ARG A 98 -22.29 -1.65 5.20
CA ARG A 98 -21.99 -3.07 5.54
C ARG A 98 -21.73 -3.94 4.31
N ASP A 99 -22.47 -3.74 3.24
CA ASP A 99 -22.29 -4.52 2.00
C ASP A 99 -20.92 -4.33 1.34
N GLY A 100 -20.24 -3.21 1.65
CA GLY A 100 -18.89 -2.91 1.21
C GLY A 100 -17.82 -3.28 2.22
N ALA A 101 -18.21 -3.68 3.44
CA ALA A 101 -17.28 -3.92 4.53
C ALA A 101 -16.65 -5.32 4.45
N ALA A 102 -15.38 -5.38 4.79
CA ALA A 102 -14.63 -6.63 4.98
C ALA A 102 -13.64 -6.48 6.14
N VAL A 103 -13.38 -7.58 6.84
CA VAL A 103 -12.30 -7.67 7.84
C VAL A 103 -11.16 -8.49 7.27
N VAL A 104 -9.95 -7.95 7.31
CA VAL A 104 -8.76 -8.59 6.75
C VAL A 104 -7.84 -9.05 7.86
N PHE A 105 -7.50 -10.34 7.87
CA PHE A 105 -6.62 -10.96 8.86
C PHE A 105 -5.25 -11.31 8.29
N ASP A 106 -4.27 -11.48 9.17
CA ASP A 106 -2.94 -11.98 8.81
C ASP A 106 -2.93 -13.51 8.72
N ARG A 107 -3.64 -14.04 7.72
CA ARG A 107 -3.75 -15.48 7.45
C ARG A 107 -3.21 -15.81 6.06
N PRO A 108 -2.64 -17.01 5.87
CA PRO A 108 -2.00 -17.33 4.57
C PRO A 108 -2.98 -17.49 3.42
N ARG A 109 -4.18 -17.97 3.65
CA ARG A 109 -5.24 -18.21 2.63
C ARG A 109 -6.63 -18.08 3.22
N GLU A 110 -7.26 -19.19 3.55
CA GLU A 110 -8.66 -19.28 3.97
C GLU A 110 -9.03 -18.25 5.06
N ASN A 111 -10.18 -17.62 4.88
CA ASN A 111 -10.70 -16.63 5.83
C ASN A 111 -9.75 -15.44 6.09
N GLN A 112 -8.86 -15.13 5.12
CA GLN A 112 -8.04 -13.93 5.19
C GLN A 112 -8.88 -12.67 5.05
N VAL A 113 -9.93 -12.70 4.20
CA VAL A 113 -10.87 -11.60 3.99
C VAL A 113 -12.26 -12.09 4.33
N MET A 114 -12.79 -11.61 5.42
CA MET A 114 -14.12 -11.97 5.91
C MET A 114 -15.15 -10.95 5.45
N LEU A 115 -16.24 -11.43 4.87
CA LEU A 115 -17.37 -10.63 4.42
C LEU A 115 -18.66 -11.13 5.09
N GLU A 116 -19.65 -10.25 5.20
CA GLU A 116 -20.96 -10.67 5.72
C GLU A 116 -21.80 -11.35 4.65
N THR A 117 -21.74 -10.83 3.42
CA THR A 117 -22.49 -11.33 2.28
C THR A 117 -21.64 -11.32 1.01
N PHE A 118 -21.96 -12.24 0.11
CA PHE A 118 -21.39 -12.26 -1.25
C PHE A 118 -22.49 -11.92 -2.25
N ASN A 119 -22.40 -10.77 -2.87
CA ASN A 119 -23.25 -10.43 -4.02
C ASN A 119 -22.53 -10.80 -5.32
N TRP A 120 -22.64 -12.05 -5.74
CA TRP A 120 -22.05 -12.56 -6.98
C TRP A 120 -22.70 -11.99 -8.25
N GLU A 121 -23.85 -11.36 -8.14
CA GLU A 121 -24.55 -10.72 -9.26
C GLU A 121 -24.05 -9.29 -9.52
N ASP A 122 -23.32 -8.69 -8.55
CA ASP A 122 -22.71 -7.38 -8.73
C ASP A 122 -21.49 -7.47 -9.68
N PRO A 123 -21.58 -6.91 -10.91
CA PRO A 123 -20.49 -6.98 -11.88
C PRO A 123 -19.20 -6.33 -11.41
N ASN A 124 -19.30 -5.35 -10.50
CA ASN A 124 -18.12 -4.65 -9.96
C ASN A 124 -17.37 -5.51 -8.95
N ARG A 125 -18.06 -6.43 -8.27
CA ARG A 125 -17.49 -7.31 -7.23
C ARG A 125 -17.16 -8.70 -7.73
N TYR A 126 -17.85 -9.18 -8.78
CA TYR A 126 -17.63 -10.52 -9.33
C TYR A 126 -16.16 -10.81 -9.63
N GLY A 127 -15.49 -9.89 -10.32
CA GLY A 127 -14.07 -10.02 -10.64
C GLY A 127 -13.16 -10.07 -9.41
N TYR A 128 -13.49 -9.30 -8.36
CA TYR A 128 -12.79 -9.34 -7.09
C TYR A 128 -12.99 -10.69 -6.39
N TYR A 129 -14.22 -11.16 -6.26
CA TYR A 129 -14.51 -12.44 -5.60
C TYR A 129 -13.86 -13.61 -6.33
N THR A 130 -13.91 -13.63 -7.65
CA THR A 130 -13.32 -14.70 -8.47
C THR A 130 -11.80 -14.77 -8.24
N ARG A 131 -11.10 -13.64 -8.29
CA ARG A 131 -9.64 -13.59 -8.08
C ARG A 131 -9.22 -13.88 -6.63
N ASN A 132 -10.12 -13.66 -5.67
CA ASN A 132 -9.82 -13.79 -4.24
C ASN A 132 -10.44 -15.04 -3.61
N LYS A 133 -11.09 -15.91 -4.37
CA LYS A 133 -11.92 -17.02 -3.88
C LYS A 133 -11.26 -17.84 -2.76
N GLU A 134 -9.97 -18.13 -2.88
CA GLU A 134 -9.21 -18.91 -1.91
C GLU A 134 -8.90 -18.17 -0.59
N PHE A 135 -9.11 -16.85 -0.57
CA PHE A 135 -8.85 -15.98 0.59
C PHE A 135 -10.12 -15.58 1.31
N LEU A 136 -11.29 -15.81 0.68
CA LEU A 136 -12.57 -15.31 1.20
C LEU A 136 -13.16 -16.24 2.24
N GLY A 137 -13.77 -15.63 3.25
CA GLY A 137 -14.61 -16.28 4.24
C GLY A 137 -15.87 -15.49 4.51
N GLN A 138 -16.84 -16.10 5.19
CA GLN A 138 -18.09 -15.46 5.53
C GLN A 138 -18.34 -15.53 7.04
N ALA A 139 -18.86 -14.43 7.60
CA ALA A 139 -19.31 -14.37 8.98
C ALA A 139 -20.56 -13.47 9.06
N LYS A 140 -21.58 -13.91 9.79
CA LYS A 140 -22.83 -13.16 9.96
C LYS A 140 -23.30 -13.25 11.41
N PRO A 141 -23.33 -12.11 12.17
CA PRO A 141 -22.86 -10.78 11.76
C PRO A 141 -21.35 -10.76 11.51
N LEU A 142 -20.85 -9.77 10.74
CA LEU A 142 -19.43 -9.69 10.38
C LEU A 142 -18.54 -9.60 11.62
N GLU A 143 -18.97 -8.95 12.69
CA GLU A 143 -18.28 -8.84 13.98
C GLU A 143 -17.96 -10.20 14.61
N SER A 144 -18.72 -11.26 14.29
CA SER A 144 -18.46 -12.60 14.82
C SER A 144 -17.14 -13.21 14.38
N CYS A 145 -16.51 -12.66 13.33
CA CYS A 145 -15.16 -13.08 12.90
C CYS A 145 -14.03 -12.47 13.73
N LEU A 146 -14.30 -11.46 14.58
CA LEU A 146 -13.28 -10.74 15.36
C LEU A 146 -12.81 -11.55 16.58
N VAL A 147 -12.32 -12.77 16.33
CA VAL A 147 -11.74 -13.65 17.38
C VAL A 147 -10.28 -13.28 17.71
N GLU A 148 -9.63 -12.54 16.81
CA GLU A 148 -8.25 -12.03 16.93
C GLU A 148 -8.19 -10.61 16.34
N ASP A 149 -7.10 -9.90 16.58
CA ASP A 149 -6.87 -8.57 15.99
C ASP A 149 -6.65 -8.69 14.48
N PRO A 150 -7.47 -7.99 13.64
CA PRO A 150 -7.28 -7.98 12.20
C PRO A 150 -6.14 -7.05 11.77
N ILE A 151 -5.70 -7.20 10.52
CA ILE A 151 -4.81 -6.21 9.89
C ILE A 151 -5.56 -4.89 9.68
N GLN A 152 -6.80 -4.99 9.18
CA GLN A 152 -7.60 -3.82 8.81
C GLN A 152 -9.08 -4.16 8.71
N VAL A 153 -9.92 -3.14 8.80
CA VAL A 153 -11.29 -3.14 8.28
C VAL A 153 -11.28 -2.37 6.97
N MET A 154 -11.78 -2.98 5.90
CA MET A 154 -11.88 -2.39 4.58
C MET A 154 -13.34 -2.05 4.27
N ILE A 155 -13.60 -0.87 3.70
CA ILE A 155 -14.93 -0.47 3.24
C ILE A 155 -14.80 -0.01 1.80
N THR A 156 -15.54 -0.63 0.88
CA THR A 156 -15.49 -0.35 -0.56
C THR A 156 -16.86 0.06 -1.08
N GLY A 157 -16.88 0.93 -2.09
CA GLY A 157 -18.11 1.38 -2.73
C GLY A 157 -17.86 2.43 -3.80
N THR A 158 -18.92 3.11 -4.22
CA THR A 158 -18.82 4.28 -5.09
C THR A 158 -18.29 5.48 -4.30
N VAL A 159 -17.73 6.47 -4.99
CA VAL A 159 -16.97 7.58 -4.38
C VAL A 159 -17.79 8.35 -3.35
N ALA A 160 -19.00 8.76 -3.67
CA ALA A 160 -19.79 9.61 -2.76
C ALA A 160 -20.15 8.91 -1.44
N PRO A 161 -20.70 7.68 -1.40
CA PRO A 161 -20.93 6.94 -0.16
C PRO A 161 -19.64 6.68 0.66
N ILE A 162 -18.50 6.45 0.01
CA ILE A 162 -17.24 6.22 0.73
C ILE A 162 -16.72 7.51 1.36
N ARG A 163 -16.88 8.66 0.72
CA ARG A 163 -16.59 9.97 1.34
C ARG A 163 -17.48 10.26 2.57
N GLU A 164 -18.76 9.85 2.52
CA GLU A 164 -19.62 9.94 3.71
C GLU A 164 -19.12 9.02 4.84
N ALA A 165 -18.75 7.78 4.53
CA ALA A 165 -18.17 6.85 5.51
C ALA A 165 -16.87 7.38 6.12
N GLU A 166 -15.99 7.96 5.31
CA GLU A 166 -14.77 8.63 5.77
C GLU A 166 -15.08 9.76 6.74
N ALA A 167 -16.03 10.62 6.42
CA ALA A 167 -16.43 11.72 7.29
C ALA A 167 -16.97 11.23 8.65
N VAL A 168 -17.77 10.15 8.65
CA VAL A 168 -18.26 9.51 9.88
C VAL A 168 -17.10 8.98 10.73
N LEU A 169 -16.16 8.28 10.13
CA LEU A 169 -14.99 7.72 10.84
C LEU A 169 -14.09 8.82 11.40
N ARG A 170 -13.84 9.88 10.63
CA ARG A 170 -13.03 11.02 11.10
C ARG A 170 -13.69 11.79 12.25
N ALA A 171 -15.01 11.80 12.34
CA ALA A 171 -15.77 12.46 13.40
C ALA A 171 -16.05 11.54 14.60
N ALA A 172 -15.62 10.28 14.57
CA ALA A 172 -15.85 9.34 15.65
C ALA A 172 -15.07 9.74 16.92
N ASP A 173 -15.67 9.50 18.10
CA ASP A 173 -15.05 9.78 19.41
C ASP A 173 -13.80 8.91 19.70
N PHE A 174 -13.54 7.92 18.86
CA PHE A 174 -12.40 7.01 18.89
C PHE A 174 -11.50 7.12 17.64
N ALA A 175 -11.57 8.20 16.90
CA ALA A 175 -10.79 8.40 15.68
C ALA A 175 -9.25 8.31 15.90
N GLU A 176 -8.79 8.56 17.12
CA GLU A 176 -7.38 8.41 17.51
C GLU A 176 -6.92 6.94 17.63
N GLU A 177 -7.86 5.99 17.68
CA GLU A 177 -7.56 4.56 17.82
C GLU A 177 -7.22 3.88 16.48
N PHE A 178 -7.33 4.61 15.35
CA PHE A 178 -7.04 4.07 14.02
C PHE A 178 -6.50 5.15 13.07
N ALA A 179 -5.89 4.70 11.97
CA ALA A 179 -5.56 5.52 10.82
C ALA A 179 -6.43 5.14 9.62
N LEU A 180 -6.67 6.08 8.70
CA LEU A 180 -7.40 5.86 7.47
C LEU A 180 -6.46 5.97 6.25
N ALA A 181 -6.38 4.92 5.46
CA ALA A 181 -5.82 4.98 4.12
C ALA A 181 -6.97 4.98 3.10
N VAL A 182 -7.14 6.12 2.42
CA VAL A 182 -8.23 6.30 1.46
C VAL A 182 -7.68 6.25 0.04
N THR A 183 -8.29 5.43 -0.81
CA THR A 183 -7.95 5.33 -2.23
C THR A 183 -9.19 5.65 -3.05
N VAL A 184 -9.06 6.58 -4.02
CA VAL A 184 -10.16 7.02 -4.89
C VAL A 184 -9.77 6.86 -6.34
N TYR A 185 -10.65 6.26 -7.13
CA TYR A 185 -10.57 6.13 -8.59
C TYR A 185 -11.78 6.83 -9.21
N GLU A 186 -11.70 8.15 -9.37
CA GLU A 186 -12.81 8.99 -9.87
C GLU A 186 -13.35 8.50 -11.23
N SER A 187 -12.46 8.10 -12.15
CA SER A 187 -12.84 7.61 -13.49
C SER A 187 -13.62 6.30 -13.48
N LYS A 188 -13.59 5.57 -12.36
CA LYS A 188 -14.28 4.27 -12.19
C LYS A 188 -15.43 4.36 -11.21
N ASP A 189 -15.70 5.54 -10.66
CA ASP A 189 -16.63 5.74 -9.52
C ASP A 189 -16.43 4.67 -8.43
N PHE A 190 -15.18 4.46 -8.04
CA PHE A 190 -14.81 3.47 -7.03
C PHE A 190 -13.90 4.11 -5.99
N ALA A 191 -14.20 3.85 -4.72
CA ALA A 191 -13.34 4.25 -3.62
C ALA A 191 -13.26 3.16 -2.54
N MET A 192 -12.22 3.23 -1.73
CA MET A 192 -11.93 2.30 -0.65
C MET A 192 -11.33 3.04 0.54
N ILE A 193 -11.75 2.66 1.74
CA ILE A 193 -11.15 3.04 3.01
C ILE A 193 -10.57 1.78 3.63
N ASP A 194 -9.28 1.80 3.96
CA ASP A 194 -8.66 0.85 4.84
C ASP A 194 -8.48 1.51 6.22
N VAL A 195 -9.16 0.97 7.23
CA VAL A 195 -8.99 1.35 8.64
C VAL A 195 -7.94 0.45 9.24
N ILE A 196 -6.81 1.01 9.62
CA ILE A 196 -5.60 0.32 10.05
C ILE A 196 -5.16 0.80 11.44
N HIS A 197 -4.18 0.13 12.04
CA HIS A 197 -3.60 0.56 13.31
C HIS A 197 -3.12 2.03 13.24
N PRO A 198 -3.31 2.86 14.28
CA PRO A 198 -3.09 4.31 14.21
C PRO A 198 -1.65 4.73 13.90
N VAL A 199 -0.65 3.89 14.18
CA VAL A 199 0.75 4.17 13.85
C VAL A 199 1.11 3.84 12.39
N CYS A 200 0.18 3.27 11.61
CA CYS A 200 0.45 2.82 10.25
C CYS A 200 0.12 3.87 9.21
N SER A 201 1.03 4.04 8.30
CA SER A 201 0.86 4.61 6.96
C SER A 201 2.03 4.13 6.11
N LYS A 202 2.00 4.34 4.80
CA LYS A 202 3.16 4.06 3.94
C LYS A 202 4.42 4.78 4.44
N GLY A 203 4.27 6.05 4.85
CA GLY A 203 5.37 6.86 5.33
C GLY A 203 5.87 6.47 6.71
N ALA A 204 4.98 6.32 7.68
CA ALA A 204 5.34 5.94 9.05
C ALA A 204 6.07 4.58 9.09
N SER A 205 5.57 3.59 8.34
CA SER A 205 6.17 2.26 8.30
C SER A 205 7.48 2.22 7.50
N LEU A 206 7.63 3.07 6.49
CA LEU A 206 8.93 3.27 5.81
C LEU A 206 9.95 3.89 6.77
N ALA A 207 9.54 4.89 7.56
CA ALA A 207 10.40 5.53 8.57
C ALA A 207 10.82 4.53 9.65
N GLU A 208 9.87 3.73 10.15
CA GLU A 208 10.15 2.68 11.14
C GLU A 208 11.12 1.64 10.59
N TRP A 209 10.91 1.20 9.34
CA TRP A 209 11.83 0.26 8.69
C TRP A 209 13.22 0.84 8.49
N ALA A 210 13.33 2.07 8.01
CA ALA A 210 14.62 2.76 7.87
C ALA A 210 15.36 2.84 9.21
N ALA A 211 14.65 3.16 10.31
CA ALA A 211 15.21 3.20 11.65
C ALA A 211 15.71 1.82 12.12
N VAL A 212 14.92 0.75 11.91
CA VAL A 212 15.33 -0.64 12.21
C VAL A 212 16.59 -1.03 11.44
N ARG A 213 16.73 -0.55 10.20
CA ARG A 213 17.89 -0.81 9.35
C ARG A 213 19.09 0.11 9.63
N GLY A 214 18.92 1.12 10.48
CA GLY A 214 19.95 2.13 10.76
C GLY A 214 20.25 3.01 9.54
N PHE A 215 19.21 3.34 8.73
CA PHE A 215 19.32 4.23 7.57
C PHE A 215 18.85 5.63 7.97
N ALA A 216 19.64 6.64 7.65
CA ALA A 216 19.24 8.03 7.80
C ALA A 216 18.22 8.39 6.70
N ARG A 217 17.36 9.36 7.00
CA ARG A 217 16.34 9.85 6.05
C ARG A 217 16.95 10.25 4.70
N GLU A 218 18.12 10.90 4.73
CA GLU A 218 18.87 11.38 3.57
C GLU A 218 19.38 10.26 2.67
N GLU A 219 19.41 9.03 3.21
CA GLU A 219 19.81 7.82 2.50
C GLU A 219 18.64 7.06 1.87
N VAL A 220 17.41 7.61 1.99
CA VAL A 220 16.17 7.01 1.49
C VAL A 220 15.65 7.77 0.27
N MET A 221 15.40 7.07 -0.83
CA MET A 221 14.61 7.54 -1.97
C MET A 221 13.23 6.90 -1.92
N ALA A 222 12.18 7.69 -2.16
CA ALA A 222 10.82 7.18 -2.33
C ALA A 222 10.27 7.60 -3.68
N ILE A 223 9.57 6.69 -4.36
CA ILE A 223 8.93 6.93 -5.66
C ILE A 223 7.46 6.56 -5.54
N GLY A 224 6.56 7.50 -5.93
CA GLY A 224 5.12 7.33 -5.82
C GLY A 224 4.35 8.25 -6.75
N ASP A 225 3.02 8.05 -6.85
CA ASP A 225 2.17 8.77 -7.80
C ASP A 225 0.85 9.31 -7.21
N ASN A 226 0.46 8.88 -6.00
CA ASN A 226 -0.89 9.17 -5.49
C ASN A 226 -0.87 9.72 -4.05
N HIS A 227 -2.02 10.18 -3.57
CA HIS A 227 -2.18 10.79 -2.25
C HIS A 227 -1.73 9.89 -1.09
N ASN A 228 -1.90 8.56 -1.19
CA ASN A 228 -1.44 7.62 -0.19
C ASN A 228 0.10 7.47 -0.13
N ASP A 229 0.82 8.08 -1.09
CA ASP A 229 2.28 8.12 -1.12
C ASP A 229 2.84 9.40 -0.48
N LEU A 230 1.97 10.40 -0.20
CA LEU A 230 2.38 11.71 0.29
C LEU A 230 3.31 11.60 1.50
N GLU A 231 2.97 10.75 2.46
CA GLU A 231 3.76 10.63 3.70
C GLU A 231 5.13 9.97 3.44
N MET A 232 5.21 8.93 2.58
CA MET A 232 6.50 8.32 2.28
C MET A 232 7.40 9.24 1.45
N LEU A 233 6.82 10.03 0.55
CA LEU A 233 7.54 11.05 -0.21
C LEU A 233 8.02 12.17 0.72
N THR A 234 7.18 12.61 1.66
CA THR A 234 7.55 13.61 2.67
C THR A 234 8.67 13.12 3.59
N PHE A 235 8.66 11.85 3.98
CA PHE A 235 9.70 11.25 4.80
C PHE A 235 11.04 11.15 4.06
N ALA A 236 11.07 10.74 2.80
CA ALA A 236 12.29 10.45 2.08
C ALA A 236 13.20 11.67 1.92
N GLY A 237 14.52 11.46 1.97
CA GLY A 237 15.50 12.50 1.65
C GLY A 237 15.55 12.82 0.15
N ILE A 238 15.17 11.84 -0.70
CA ILE A 238 15.04 12.01 -2.15
C ILE A 238 13.62 11.57 -2.56
N PRO A 239 12.62 12.48 -2.44
CA PRO A 239 11.28 12.23 -2.96
C PRO A 239 11.23 12.38 -4.48
N VAL A 240 10.62 11.39 -5.16
CA VAL A 240 10.44 11.39 -6.61
C VAL A 240 8.97 11.11 -6.94
N VAL A 241 8.33 12.01 -7.67
CA VAL A 241 6.97 11.83 -8.16
C VAL A 241 6.98 11.34 -9.60
N MET A 242 6.07 10.43 -9.91
CA MET A 242 5.91 9.91 -11.27
C MET A 242 5.34 10.98 -12.20
N GLY A 243 5.69 10.92 -13.50
CA GLY A 243 5.14 11.83 -14.53
C GLY A 243 3.61 11.76 -14.66
N ASN A 244 3.02 10.60 -14.34
CA ASN A 244 1.57 10.36 -14.28
C ASN A 244 0.95 10.62 -12.90
N SER A 245 1.69 11.18 -11.93
CA SER A 245 1.17 11.43 -10.58
C SER A 245 0.02 12.44 -10.58
N VAL A 246 -0.79 12.38 -9.51
CA VAL A 246 -1.83 13.38 -9.26
C VAL A 246 -1.21 14.78 -9.20
N PRO A 247 -1.91 15.81 -9.75
CA PRO A 247 -1.35 17.18 -9.86
C PRO A 247 -0.89 17.76 -8.52
N GLU A 248 -1.56 17.43 -7.46
CA GLU A 248 -1.27 17.91 -6.10
C GLU A 248 0.15 17.55 -5.65
N LEU A 249 0.63 16.33 -5.95
CA LEU A 249 1.98 15.91 -5.59
C LEU A 249 3.07 16.70 -6.33
N LYS A 250 2.78 17.19 -7.55
CA LYS A 250 3.72 18.00 -8.33
C LYS A 250 3.92 19.41 -7.75
N THR A 251 3.02 19.87 -6.88
CA THR A 251 3.12 21.19 -6.25
C THR A 251 4.17 21.29 -5.15
N PHE A 252 4.67 20.15 -4.64
CA PHE A 252 5.67 20.13 -3.57
C PHE A 252 7.10 20.48 -4.02
N GLY A 253 7.36 20.61 -5.32
CA GLY A 253 8.69 20.89 -5.85
C GLY A 253 9.69 19.72 -5.72
N TRP A 254 9.19 18.51 -5.55
CA TRP A 254 9.98 17.28 -5.52
C TRP A 254 10.53 16.94 -6.90
N HIS A 255 11.44 15.98 -6.97
CA HIS A 255 11.92 15.49 -8.26
C HIS A 255 10.79 14.82 -9.04
N GLU A 256 10.72 15.08 -10.33
CA GLU A 256 9.78 14.40 -11.23
C GLU A 256 10.54 13.45 -12.16
N THR A 257 10.02 12.24 -12.35
CA THR A 257 10.52 11.26 -13.31
C THR A 257 9.53 11.04 -14.46
N SER A 258 9.83 10.12 -15.38
CA SER A 258 8.92 9.73 -16.47
C SER A 258 7.64 9.07 -15.95
N THR A 259 6.69 8.80 -16.84
CA THR A 259 5.48 8.07 -16.48
C THR A 259 5.77 6.60 -16.19
N ASN A 260 4.83 5.90 -15.56
CA ASN A 260 4.93 4.46 -15.34
C ASN A 260 4.98 3.67 -16.65
N ASP A 261 4.37 4.18 -17.74
CA ASP A 261 4.45 3.59 -19.07
C ASP A 261 5.79 3.86 -19.77
N ASP A 262 6.53 4.88 -19.32
CA ASP A 262 7.82 5.30 -19.86
C ASP A 262 9.01 4.95 -18.93
N ASN A 263 8.87 3.89 -18.15
CA ASN A 263 9.91 3.37 -17.25
C ASN A 263 10.39 4.36 -16.18
N GLY A 264 9.50 5.19 -15.63
CA GLY A 264 9.88 6.26 -14.71
C GLY A 264 10.66 5.78 -13.47
N VAL A 265 10.40 4.55 -12.98
CA VAL A 265 11.16 3.98 -11.86
C VAL A 265 12.62 3.75 -12.26
N ALA A 266 12.89 3.18 -13.45
CA ALA A 266 14.25 2.99 -13.94
C ALA A 266 14.99 4.32 -14.10
N VAL A 267 14.32 5.31 -14.71
CA VAL A 267 14.88 6.67 -14.90
C VAL A 267 15.26 7.29 -13.55
N ALA A 268 14.39 7.19 -12.54
CA ALA A 268 14.66 7.71 -11.20
C ALA A 268 15.85 6.99 -10.52
N ILE A 269 15.87 5.65 -10.58
CA ILE A 269 16.96 4.85 -9.99
C ILE A 269 18.29 5.19 -10.66
N GLU A 270 18.34 5.24 -11.97
CA GLU A 270 19.55 5.60 -12.72
C GLU A 270 20.03 7.01 -12.38
N GLN A 271 19.11 7.96 -12.28
CA GLN A 271 19.43 9.36 -12.02
C GLN A 271 19.93 9.60 -10.60
N PHE A 272 19.31 9.02 -9.59
CA PHE A 272 19.55 9.38 -8.18
C PHE A 272 20.29 8.31 -7.37
N ALA A 273 20.24 7.06 -7.80
CA ALA A 273 20.86 5.97 -7.04
C ALA A 273 22.09 5.35 -7.72
N LEU A 274 22.16 5.35 -9.04
CA LEU A 274 23.19 4.66 -9.79
C LEU A 274 24.25 5.57 -10.41
N ARG A 275 24.04 6.89 -10.50
CA ARG A 275 25.07 7.82 -10.97
C ARG A 275 26.29 7.72 -10.06
N GLU A 276 27.43 7.48 -10.66
CA GLU A 276 28.72 7.62 -9.98
C GLU A 276 28.86 9.08 -9.53
N THR A 277 28.97 9.30 -8.22
CA THR A 277 29.47 10.59 -7.72
C THR A 277 30.88 10.70 -8.21
N THR A 278 31.11 11.45 -9.29
CA THR A 278 32.46 11.85 -9.68
C THR A 278 33.07 12.54 -8.44
N PRO A 279 34.17 12.04 -7.86
CA PRO A 279 34.79 12.74 -6.75
C PRO A 279 35.11 14.17 -7.23
N CYS A 280 34.63 15.18 -6.49
CA CYS A 280 35.15 16.54 -6.70
C CYS A 280 36.66 16.48 -6.54
N ALA A 281 37.36 16.79 -7.63
CA ALA A 281 38.84 16.90 -7.70
C ALA A 281 39.32 18.08 -6.84
#